data_e542ab0bca867b463ce2bb93e9ae0c76
#
_entry.id   e542ab0bca867b463ce2bb93e9ae0c76
#
_cell.length_a   1.000
_cell.length_b   1.000
_cell.length_c   1.000
_cell.angle_alpha   90.00
_cell.angle_beta   90.00
_cell.angle_gamma   90.00
#
_symmetry.space_group_name_H-M   'P 1'
#
loop_
_entity.id
_entity.type
_entity.pdbx_description
1 polymer ?
#
loop_
_entity_poly.entity_id
_entity_poly.type
_entity_poly.pdbx_seq_one_letter_code
_entity_poly.pdbx_strand_id
1 'polypeptide(L)'
;MHKTRAAVLILFLASTLAFGGCLVRQQTGKDGKGPEITMDNSEISASIHAEESELLAGVTAYDKKDGDVTSSLAVEHISNFVEKGRRKISIVAFDSDNHVTHAERELVYNDYTSPVFSLDRPLRFSLNADDLTEGLSAEDCLDGTITDRIRISYEDEISSTPGLYHVTYSVANRAGDVTSCLLYTSPSPRDRSLSR
;
A
#
# COMPACT_ATOMS: atom_id res chain seq x y z
N MET A 1 43.94 -54.43 10.43
CA MET A 1 43.43 -53.57 9.34
C MET A 1 41.97 -53.93 8.90
N HIS A 2 41.55 -55.20 8.81
CA HIS A 2 40.17 -55.53 8.37
C HIS A 2 39.08 -55.13 9.36
N LYS A 3 39.32 -55.22 10.70
CA LYS A 3 38.34 -54.89 11.76
C LYS A 3 38.02 -53.39 11.81
N THR A 4 39.01 -52.51 11.55
CA THR A 4 38.84 -51.06 11.54
C THR A 4 38.08 -50.62 10.27
N ARG A 5 38.33 -51.25 9.12
CA ARG A 5 37.58 -50.98 7.89
C ARG A 5 36.09 -51.38 7.98
N ALA A 6 35.82 -52.54 8.62
CA ALA A 6 34.46 -53.02 8.86
C ALA A 6 33.72 -52.08 9.84
N ALA A 7 34.35 -51.58 10.90
CA ALA A 7 33.75 -50.64 11.83
C ALA A 7 33.40 -49.27 11.18
N VAL A 8 34.25 -48.76 10.31
CA VAL A 8 33.99 -47.53 9.56
C VAL A 8 32.83 -47.72 8.57
N LEU A 9 32.75 -48.83 7.87
CA LEU A 9 31.64 -49.14 6.98
C LEU A 9 30.29 -49.25 7.71
N ILE A 10 30.27 -49.89 8.89
CA ILE A 10 29.06 -50.00 9.70
C ILE A 10 28.60 -48.61 10.21
N LEU A 11 29.51 -47.76 10.64
CA LEU A 11 29.19 -46.41 11.08
C LEU A 11 28.67 -45.53 9.91
N PHE A 12 29.24 -45.66 8.74
CA PHE A 12 28.79 -44.98 7.55
C PHE A 12 27.37 -45.39 7.14
N LEU A 13 27.11 -46.74 7.11
CA LEU A 13 25.77 -47.26 6.82
C LEU A 13 24.74 -46.84 7.88
N ALA A 14 25.08 -46.88 9.14
CA ALA A 14 24.20 -46.41 10.22
C ALA A 14 23.88 -44.90 10.08
N SER A 15 24.88 -44.09 9.75
CA SER A 15 24.69 -42.66 9.50
C SER A 15 23.80 -42.37 8.26
N THR A 16 24.00 -43.09 7.18
CA THR A 16 23.16 -42.92 5.96
C THR A 16 21.73 -43.39 6.17
N LEU A 17 21.51 -44.48 6.95
CA LEU A 17 20.18 -44.94 7.34
C LEU A 17 19.47 -43.95 8.27
N ALA A 18 20.18 -43.37 9.23
CA ALA A 18 19.63 -42.37 10.13
C ALA A 18 19.28 -41.08 9.36
N PHE A 19 20.15 -40.64 8.46
CA PHE A 19 19.91 -39.48 7.60
C PHE A 19 18.73 -39.72 6.65
N GLY A 20 18.69 -40.90 5.98
CA GLY A 20 17.57 -41.30 5.13
C GLY A 20 16.25 -41.38 5.88
N GLY A 21 16.25 -41.93 7.10
CA GLY A 21 15.07 -41.98 7.97
C GLY A 21 14.59 -40.59 8.40
N CYS A 22 15.51 -39.64 8.66
CA CYS A 22 15.19 -38.27 8.97
C CYS A 22 14.54 -37.56 7.80
N LEU A 23 15.08 -37.72 6.59
CA LEU A 23 14.50 -37.14 5.35
C LEU A 23 13.11 -37.68 5.04
N VAL A 24 12.91 -38.99 5.17
CA VAL A 24 11.59 -39.62 4.99
C VAL A 24 10.58 -39.10 6.01
N ARG A 25 10.98 -38.95 7.27
CA ARG A 25 10.11 -38.46 8.35
C ARG A 25 9.72 -36.97 8.08
N GLN A 26 10.63 -36.20 7.56
CA GLN A 26 10.38 -34.80 7.17
C GLN A 26 9.42 -34.68 5.96
N GLN A 27 9.48 -35.61 5.03
CA GLN A 27 8.60 -35.65 3.87
C GLN A 27 7.21 -36.25 4.13
N THR A 28 7.11 -37.26 5.00
CA THR A 28 5.83 -37.88 5.39
C THR A 28 5.03 -37.06 6.40
N GLY A 29 5.67 -36.05 7.00
CA GLY A 29 4.99 -35.10 7.90
C GLY A 29 4.26 -33.96 7.18
N LYS A 30 4.48 -33.77 5.89
CA LYS A 30 3.80 -32.70 5.12
C LYS A 30 2.43 -33.19 4.65
N ASP A 31 1.40 -32.43 4.97
CA ASP A 31 0.03 -32.78 4.55
C ASP A 31 -0.34 -32.24 3.17
N GLY A 32 0.52 -31.39 2.57
CA GLY A 32 0.39 -30.85 1.21
C GLY A 32 -0.76 -29.87 1.04
N LYS A 33 -1.34 -29.37 2.14
CA LYS A 33 -2.39 -28.36 2.15
C LYS A 33 -1.98 -27.22 3.07
N GLY A 34 -2.31 -25.99 2.68
CA GLY A 34 -2.14 -24.82 3.53
C GLY A 34 -3.32 -24.64 4.50
N PRO A 35 -3.18 -23.70 5.44
CA PRO A 35 -4.20 -23.38 6.41
C PRO A 35 -5.47 -22.85 5.75
N GLU A 36 -6.62 -23.05 6.37
CA GLU A 36 -7.89 -22.47 5.97
C GLU A 36 -8.14 -21.20 6.77
N ILE A 37 -8.35 -20.08 6.05
CA ILE A 37 -8.66 -18.78 6.64
C ILE A 37 -10.17 -18.61 6.69
N THR A 38 -10.71 -18.32 7.87
CA THR A 38 -12.13 -18.03 8.10
C THR A 38 -12.29 -16.61 8.61
N MET A 39 -13.29 -15.91 8.10
CA MET A 39 -13.59 -14.52 8.48
C MET A 39 -15.05 -14.41 8.90
N ASP A 40 -15.31 -13.70 10.01
CA ASP A 40 -16.66 -13.43 10.48
C ASP A 40 -17.43 -12.52 9.51
N ASN A 41 -16.72 -11.54 8.92
CA ASN A 41 -17.26 -10.60 7.96
C ASN A 41 -16.27 -10.38 6.80
N SER A 42 -16.80 -10.25 5.60
CA SER A 42 -16.03 -9.92 4.40
C SER A 42 -15.62 -8.44 4.31
N GLU A 43 -16.20 -7.58 5.15
CA GLU A 43 -15.93 -6.15 5.25
C GLU A 43 -15.51 -5.79 6.67
N ILE A 44 -14.55 -4.87 6.82
CA ILE A 44 -14.19 -4.25 8.09
C ILE A 44 -14.18 -2.73 7.96
N SER A 45 -14.73 -2.05 8.98
CA SER A 45 -14.63 -0.61 9.11
C SER A 45 -13.53 -0.27 10.12
N ALA A 46 -12.59 0.57 9.71
CA ALA A 46 -11.45 0.95 10.54
C ALA A 46 -11.04 2.42 10.31
N SER A 47 -10.26 2.98 11.24
CA SER A 47 -9.61 4.27 11.06
C SER A 47 -8.47 4.17 10.03
N ILE A 48 -8.12 5.31 9.40
CA ILE A 48 -6.90 5.41 8.58
C ILE A 48 -5.62 5.14 9.37
N HIS A 49 -5.69 5.22 10.71
CA HIS A 49 -4.58 4.95 11.64
C HIS A 49 -4.68 3.59 12.33
N ALA A 50 -5.63 2.72 11.90
CA ALA A 50 -5.82 1.41 12.47
C ALA A 50 -4.54 0.55 12.37
N GLU A 51 -4.23 -0.14 13.44
CA GLU A 51 -3.13 -1.09 13.47
C GLU A 51 -3.52 -2.41 12.77
N GLU A 52 -2.52 -3.19 12.35
CA GLU A 52 -2.73 -4.47 11.68
C GLU A 52 -3.63 -5.43 12.46
N SER A 53 -3.50 -5.45 13.78
CA SER A 53 -4.33 -6.26 14.68
C SER A 53 -5.82 -5.93 14.59
N GLU A 54 -6.17 -4.66 14.36
CA GLU A 54 -7.55 -4.22 14.15
C GLU A 54 -8.06 -4.69 12.78
N LEU A 55 -7.20 -4.61 11.75
CA LEU A 55 -7.54 -5.07 10.39
C LEU A 55 -7.76 -6.57 10.31
N LEU A 56 -7.13 -7.35 11.20
CA LEU A 56 -7.28 -8.81 11.32
C LEU A 56 -8.38 -9.24 12.30
N ALA A 57 -9.10 -8.30 12.90
CA ALA A 57 -10.16 -8.63 13.86
C ALA A 57 -11.24 -9.52 13.22
N GLY A 58 -11.62 -10.62 13.91
CA GLY A 58 -12.59 -11.61 13.43
C GLY A 58 -12.08 -12.49 12.29
N VAL A 59 -10.75 -12.55 12.07
CA VAL A 59 -10.10 -13.49 11.14
C VAL A 59 -9.42 -14.58 11.97
N THR A 60 -9.61 -15.83 11.58
CA THR A 60 -8.95 -16.99 12.18
C THR A 60 -8.37 -17.87 11.10
N ALA A 61 -7.31 -18.62 11.44
CA ALA A 61 -6.70 -19.56 10.53
C ALA A 61 -6.51 -20.92 11.23
N TYR A 62 -6.90 -21.98 10.56
CA TYR A 62 -6.79 -23.33 11.06
C TYR A 62 -6.13 -24.25 10.04
N ASP A 63 -5.14 -24.98 10.48
CA ASP A 63 -4.49 -26.02 9.70
C ASP A 63 -4.82 -27.41 10.26
N LYS A 64 -4.98 -28.40 9.38
CA LYS A 64 -5.35 -29.76 9.81
C LYS A 64 -4.26 -30.44 10.62
N LYS A 65 -2.99 -30.14 10.34
CA LYS A 65 -1.82 -30.73 11.00
C LYS A 65 -1.42 -29.92 12.23
N ASP A 66 -1.37 -28.60 12.09
CA ASP A 66 -0.82 -27.69 13.08
C ASP A 66 -1.90 -27.15 14.06
N GLY A 67 -3.19 -27.33 13.70
CA GLY A 67 -4.29 -26.83 14.50
C GLY A 67 -4.53 -25.33 14.27
N ASP A 68 -4.71 -24.59 15.35
CA ASP A 68 -4.90 -23.13 15.31
C ASP A 68 -3.58 -22.43 14.96
N VAL A 69 -3.55 -21.80 13.79
CA VAL A 69 -2.42 -21.01 13.27
C VAL A 69 -2.80 -19.53 13.10
N THR A 70 -3.82 -19.07 13.81
CA THR A 70 -4.29 -17.67 13.79
C THR A 70 -3.16 -16.67 14.09
N SER A 71 -2.18 -17.06 14.89
CA SER A 71 -1.00 -16.22 15.18
C SER A 71 -0.07 -16.01 13.98
N SER A 72 -0.24 -16.78 12.89
CA SER A 72 0.50 -16.61 11.65
C SER A 72 -0.15 -15.63 10.67
N LEU A 73 -1.36 -15.13 10.97
CA LEU A 73 -2.05 -14.17 10.13
C LEU A 73 -1.25 -12.87 10.01
N ALA A 74 -1.16 -12.37 8.79
CA ALA A 74 -0.55 -11.07 8.49
C ALA A 74 -1.28 -10.38 7.33
N VAL A 75 -1.23 -9.05 7.32
CA VAL A 75 -1.66 -8.25 6.16
C VAL A 75 -0.51 -8.19 5.16
N GLU A 76 -0.68 -8.85 4.02
CA GLU A 76 0.32 -8.86 2.96
C GLU A 76 0.30 -7.56 2.16
N HIS A 77 -0.90 -7.09 1.81
CA HIS A 77 -1.07 -5.95 0.94
C HIS A 77 -2.41 -5.25 1.18
N ILE A 78 -2.40 -3.92 1.08
CA ILE A 78 -3.61 -3.11 1.02
C ILE A 78 -3.63 -2.43 -0.35
N SER A 79 -4.67 -2.70 -1.15
CA SER A 79 -4.79 -2.20 -2.53
C SER A 79 -4.89 -0.67 -2.61
N ASN A 80 -4.81 -0.10 -3.79
CA ASN A 80 -5.31 1.25 -4.03
C ASN A 80 -6.82 1.31 -3.77
N PHE A 81 -7.38 2.52 -3.71
CA PHE A 81 -8.81 2.68 -3.58
C PHE A 81 -9.55 2.00 -4.75
N VAL A 82 -10.49 1.13 -4.40
CA VAL A 82 -11.46 0.59 -5.35
C VAL A 82 -12.59 1.61 -5.53
N GLU A 83 -12.92 2.26 -4.44
CA GLU A 83 -13.87 3.35 -4.33
C GLU A 83 -13.38 4.29 -3.22
N LYS A 84 -13.79 5.54 -3.21
CA LYS A 84 -13.37 6.51 -2.21
C LYS A 84 -13.57 5.99 -0.78
N GLY A 85 -12.48 5.90 -0.03
CA GLY A 85 -12.47 5.35 1.32
C GLY A 85 -12.60 3.83 1.41
N ARG A 86 -12.64 3.10 0.27
CA ARG A 86 -12.70 1.64 0.22
C ARG A 86 -11.48 1.03 -0.45
N ARG A 87 -10.90 0.03 0.18
CA ARG A 87 -9.72 -0.71 -0.29
C ARG A 87 -9.95 -2.21 -0.11
N LYS A 88 -9.10 -3.01 -0.72
CA LYS A 88 -9.02 -4.45 -0.44
C LYS A 88 -7.78 -4.74 0.38
N ILE A 89 -7.92 -5.62 1.35
CA ILE A 89 -6.81 -6.16 2.15
C ILE A 89 -6.59 -7.60 1.70
N SER A 90 -5.35 -7.93 1.33
CA SER A 90 -4.88 -9.30 1.17
C SER A 90 -4.30 -9.77 2.49
N ILE A 91 -4.85 -10.85 3.01
CA ILE A 91 -4.47 -11.48 4.28
C ILE A 91 -3.83 -12.83 3.96
N VAL A 92 -2.74 -13.15 4.64
CA VAL A 92 -2.04 -14.42 4.51
C VAL A 92 -1.98 -15.16 5.82
N ALA A 93 -1.97 -16.50 5.74
CA ALA A 93 -1.68 -17.39 6.85
C ALA A 93 -0.65 -18.44 6.45
N PHE A 94 0.16 -18.87 7.41
CA PHE A 94 1.26 -19.82 7.21
C PHE A 94 1.12 -21.01 8.15
N ASP A 95 1.49 -22.18 7.65
CA ASP A 95 1.64 -23.41 8.45
C ASP A 95 3.12 -23.70 8.76
N SER A 96 3.39 -24.78 9.53
CA SER A 96 4.75 -25.23 9.85
C SER A 96 5.51 -25.83 8.66
N ASP A 97 4.81 -26.18 7.59
CA ASP A 97 5.37 -26.73 6.35
C ASP A 97 5.65 -25.65 5.29
N ASN A 98 5.42 -24.36 5.63
CA ASN A 98 5.55 -23.19 4.78
C ASN A 98 4.54 -23.15 3.61
N HIS A 99 3.37 -23.74 3.77
CA HIS A 99 2.27 -23.46 2.86
C HIS A 99 1.65 -22.10 3.22
N VAL A 100 1.25 -21.37 2.21
CA VAL A 100 0.68 -20.02 2.34
C VAL A 100 -0.73 -20.05 1.76
N THR A 101 -1.68 -19.54 2.52
CA THR A 101 -3.05 -19.32 2.03
C THR A 101 -3.36 -17.84 2.07
N HIS A 102 -4.03 -17.37 1.03
CA HIS A 102 -4.44 -15.97 0.87
C HIS A 102 -5.97 -15.86 0.99
N ALA A 103 -6.41 -14.77 1.59
CA ALA A 103 -7.81 -14.37 1.61
C ALA A 103 -7.93 -12.86 1.39
N GLU A 104 -9.04 -12.42 0.81
CA GLU A 104 -9.30 -10.99 0.60
C GLU A 104 -10.45 -10.52 1.49
N ARG A 105 -10.33 -9.28 1.98
CA ARG A 105 -11.32 -8.58 2.79
C ARG A 105 -11.47 -7.14 2.32
N GLU A 106 -12.67 -6.58 2.37
CA GLU A 106 -12.87 -5.16 2.13
C GLU A 106 -12.58 -4.34 3.38
N LEU A 107 -11.83 -3.23 3.20
CA LEU A 107 -11.55 -2.23 4.21
C LEU A 107 -12.30 -0.94 3.87
N VAL A 108 -13.12 -0.48 4.79
CA VAL A 108 -13.84 0.79 4.70
C VAL A 108 -13.31 1.73 5.78
N TYR A 109 -12.68 2.82 5.37
CA TYR A 109 -12.23 3.84 6.32
C TYR A 109 -13.41 4.69 6.79
N ASN A 110 -13.56 4.84 8.10
CA ASN A 110 -14.63 5.63 8.73
C ASN A 110 -14.28 7.12 8.89
N ASP A 111 -13.02 7.48 8.73
CA ASP A 111 -12.47 8.83 8.94
C ASP A 111 -11.67 9.36 7.74
N TYR A 112 -11.81 8.73 6.57
CA TYR A 112 -11.10 9.13 5.36
C TYR A 112 -11.64 10.45 4.78
N THR A 113 -10.73 11.35 4.44
CA THR A 113 -11.00 12.56 3.67
C THR A 113 -10.06 12.64 2.47
N SER A 114 -10.61 13.04 1.31
CA SER A 114 -9.80 13.27 0.10
C SER A 114 -8.77 14.38 0.31
N PRO A 115 -7.71 14.40 -0.50
CA PRO A 115 -6.74 15.48 -0.50
C PRO A 115 -7.39 16.87 -0.58
N VAL A 116 -6.89 17.81 0.18
CA VAL A 116 -7.41 19.18 0.27
C VAL A 116 -6.33 20.16 -0.16
N PHE A 117 -6.70 21.10 -1.05
CA PHE A 117 -5.86 22.25 -1.36
C PHE A 117 -6.06 23.35 -0.36
N SER A 118 -4.97 24.00 0.03
CA SER A 118 -4.96 25.25 0.82
C SER A 118 -4.22 26.33 0.06
N LEU A 119 -4.73 27.57 0.15
CA LEU A 119 -4.21 28.70 -0.57
C LEU A 119 -3.88 29.82 0.43
N ASP A 120 -2.59 30.15 0.57
CA ASP A 120 -2.11 31.18 1.51
C ASP A 120 -2.35 32.59 0.97
N ARG A 121 -2.41 32.75 -0.34
CA ARG A 121 -2.61 34.03 -1.02
C ARG A 121 -3.30 33.83 -2.37
N PRO A 122 -3.98 34.86 -2.90
CA PRO A 122 -4.56 34.77 -4.25
C PRO A 122 -3.49 34.41 -5.29
N LEU A 123 -3.75 33.43 -6.16
CA LEU A 123 -2.86 33.02 -7.23
C LEU A 123 -2.79 34.13 -8.30
N ARG A 124 -1.74 34.94 -8.22
CA ARG A 124 -1.42 35.99 -9.19
C ARG A 124 0.02 35.82 -9.61
N PHE A 125 0.21 35.55 -10.87
CA PHE A 125 1.52 35.29 -11.44
C PHE A 125 1.91 36.36 -12.44
N SER A 126 3.19 36.65 -12.55
CA SER A 126 3.72 37.42 -13.67
C SER A 126 3.69 36.59 -14.96
N LEU A 127 3.69 37.21 -16.11
CA LEU A 127 3.67 36.54 -17.43
C LEU A 127 4.83 35.56 -17.64
N ASN A 128 5.92 35.73 -16.89
CA ASN A 128 7.13 34.92 -16.97
C ASN A 128 7.39 34.15 -15.64
N ALA A 129 6.34 33.87 -14.89
CA ALA A 129 6.52 33.09 -13.67
C ALA A 129 6.89 31.65 -14.00
N ASP A 130 8.01 31.19 -13.44
CA ASP A 130 8.48 29.80 -13.59
C ASP A 130 7.67 28.82 -12.73
N ASP A 131 7.09 29.31 -11.63
CA ASP A 131 6.29 28.50 -10.70
C ASP A 131 4.88 29.09 -10.53
N LEU A 132 3.91 28.32 -10.97
CA LEU A 132 2.48 28.64 -10.84
C LEU A 132 1.82 27.99 -9.61
N THR A 133 2.59 27.33 -8.75
CA THR A 133 2.10 26.72 -7.51
C THR A 133 2.42 27.54 -6.27
N GLU A 134 3.13 28.66 -6.42
CA GLU A 134 3.56 29.51 -5.31
C GLU A 134 2.38 29.99 -4.44
N GLY A 135 2.35 29.59 -3.17
CA GLY A 135 1.26 29.88 -2.23
C GLY A 135 0.13 28.85 -2.24
N LEU A 136 0.27 27.77 -3.03
CA LEU A 136 -0.64 26.62 -3.02
C LEU A 136 0.01 25.46 -2.27
N SER A 137 -0.72 24.83 -1.38
CA SER A 137 -0.33 23.62 -0.69
C SER A 137 -1.42 22.56 -0.78
N ALA A 138 -1.03 21.31 -0.57
CA ALA A 138 -1.98 20.19 -0.55
C ALA A 138 -1.64 19.23 0.59
N GLU A 139 -2.67 18.79 1.29
CA GLU A 139 -2.59 17.85 2.40
C GLU A 139 -3.56 16.69 2.19
N ASP A 140 -3.16 15.51 2.63
CA ASP A 140 -3.95 14.28 2.58
C ASP A 140 -3.91 13.58 3.94
N CYS A 141 -5.02 12.95 4.33
CA CYS A 141 -5.12 12.29 5.62
C CYS A 141 -4.28 11.02 5.73
N LEU A 142 -3.94 10.34 4.60
CA LEU A 142 -3.10 9.14 4.57
C LEU A 142 -1.61 9.47 4.39
N ASP A 143 -1.31 10.48 3.57
CA ASP A 143 0.05 10.78 3.11
C ASP A 143 0.65 12.02 3.78
N GLY A 144 -0.16 12.81 4.50
CA GLY A 144 0.25 14.09 5.06
C GLY A 144 0.42 15.15 3.98
N THR A 145 1.52 15.92 4.01
CA THR A 145 1.80 16.96 3.02
C THR A 145 2.18 16.34 1.67
N ILE A 146 1.43 16.67 0.63
CA ILE A 146 1.60 16.20 -0.75
C ILE A 146 1.71 17.33 -1.77
N THR A 147 2.16 18.50 -1.32
CA THR A 147 2.32 19.71 -2.14
C THR A 147 3.23 19.49 -3.35
N ASP A 148 4.28 18.68 -3.20
CA ASP A 148 5.23 18.30 -4.24
C ASP A 148 4.61 17.45 -5.36
N ARG A 149 3.42 16.90 -5.15
CA ARG A 149 2.67 16.09 -6.12
C ARG A 149 1.62 16.89 -6.89
N ILE A 150 1.51 18.19 -6.67
CA ILE A 150 0.59 19.05 -7.41
C ILE A 150 0.98 19.05 -8.88
N ARG A 151 0.01 18.76 -9.73
CA ARG A 151 0.13 18.81 -11.19
C ARG A 151 -0.74 19.92 -11.73
N ILE A 152 -0.24 20.58 -12.76
CA ILE A 152 -0.91 21.68 -13.42
C ILE A 152 -1.30 21.25 -14.83
N SER A 153 -2.52 21.52 -15.23
CA SER A 153 -2.98 21.41 -16.62
C SER A 153 -3.66 22.69 -17.05
N TYR A 154 -3.51 23.02 -18.32
CA TYR A 154 -4.06 24.22 -18.93
C TYR A 154 -5.10 23.82 -19.97
N GLU A 155 -6.25 24.48 -19.98
CA GLU A 155 -7.25 24.30 -21.03
C GLU A 155 -6.92 25.16 -22.28
N ASP A 156 -6.27 26.31 -22.06
CA ASP A 156 -5.86 27.24 -23.10
C ASP A 156 -4.33 27.34 -23.15
N GLU A 157 -3.77 27.62 -24.36
CA GLU A 157 -2.37 28.03 -24.45
C GLU A 157 -2.17 29.33 -23.67
N ILE A 158 -1.32 29.27 -22.63
CA ILE A 158 -0.94 30.49 -21.91
C ILE A 158 -0.21 31.38 -22.87
N SER A 159 -0.93 32.38 -23.37
CA SER A 159 -0.35 33.37 -24.28
C SER A 159 0.50 34.38 -23.48
N SER A 160 1.48 34.99 -24.13
CA SER A 160 2.29 36.07 -23.55
C SER A 160 1.51 37.37 -23.32
N THR A 161 0.18 37.34 -23.44
CA THR A 161 -0.69 38.51 -23.23
C THR A 161 -1.33 38.48 -21.86
N PRO A 162 -1.45 39.62 -21.16
CA PRO A 162 -2.20 39.69 -19.91
C PRO A 162 -3.66 39.27 -20.13
N GLY A 163 -4.14 38.32 -19.32
CA GLY A 163 -5.51 37.79 -19.41
C GLY A 163 -5.88 36.93 -18.20
N LEU A 164 -7.12 36.46 -18.19
CA LEU A 164 -7.59 35.44 -17.28
C LEU A 164 -7.37 34.09 -17.96
N TYR A 165 -6.65 33.20 -17.30
CA TYR A 165 -6.38 31.85 -17.78
C TYR A 165 -7.01 30.82 -16.85
N HIS A 166 -7.56 29.78 -17.44
CA HIS A 166 -8.07 28.63 -16.71
C HIS A 166 -6.93 27.65 -16.42
N VAL A 167 -6.64 27.46 -15.17
CA VAL A 167 -5.60 26.53 -14.73
C VAL A 167 -6.23 25.50 -13.81
N THR A 168 -6.09 24.25 -14.16
CA THR A 168 -6.53 23.14 -13.31
C THR A 168 -5.34 22.58 -12.53
N TYR A 169 -5.44 22.62 -11.21
CA TYR A 169 -4.51 21.97 -10.31
C TYR A 169 -5.09 20.65 -9.89
N SER A 170 -4.30 19.59 -9.93
CA SER A 170 -4.68 18.25 -9.48
C SER A 170 -3.62 17.67 -8.57
N VAL A 171 -4.02 16.89 -7.59
CA VAL A 171 -3.14 16.17 -6.69
C VAL A 171 -3.72 14.78 -6.41
N ALA A 172 -2.86 13.79 -6.36
CA ALA A 172 -3.23 12.40 -6.05
C ALA A 172 -2.48 11.90 -4.82
N ASN A 173 -3.16 11.18 -3.94
CA ASN A 173 -2.51 10.44 -2.87
C ASN A 173 -1.99 9.08 -3.38
N ARG A 174 -1.23 8.35 -2.53
CA ARG A 174 -0.69 7.03 -2.88
C ARG A 174 -1.76 5.96 -3.06
N ALA A 175 -2.93 6.16 -2.47
CA ALA A 175 -4.05 5.24 -2.62
C ALA A 175 -4.86 5.45 -3.92
N GLY A 176 -4.52 6.47 -4.72
CA GLY A 176 -5.11 6.74 -6.03
C GLY A 176 -6.32 7.67 -6.00
N ASP A 177 -6.64 8.31 -4.86
CA ASP A 177 -7.67 9.35 -4.84
C ASP A 177 -7.11 10.67 -5.38
N VAL A 178 -7.85 11.29 -6.29
CA VAL A 178 -7.47 12.50 -7.01
C VAL A 178 -8.42 13.63 -6.68
N THR A 179 -7.87 14.74 -6.22
CA THR A 179 -8.62 16.00 -6.08
C THR A 179 -8.14 17.00 -7.12
N SER A 180 -9.09 17.70 -7.75
CA SER A 180 -8.80 18.76 -8.73
C SER A 180 -9.50 20.05 -8.35
N CYS A 181 -8.82 21.17 -8.62
CA CYS A 181 -9.33 22.52 -8.40
C CYS A 181 -9.10 23.35 -9.65
N LEU A 182 -10.16 23.96 -10.19
CA LEU A 182 -10.08 24.91 -11.29
C LEU A 182 -9.94 26.33 -10.72
N LEU A 183 -8.87 27.00 -11.07
CA LEU A 183 -8.60 28.37 -10.63
C LEU A 183 -8.43 29.32 -11.81
N TYR A 184 -8.83 30.57 -11.57
CA TYR A 184 -8.64 31.66 -12.54
C TYR A 184 -7.38 32.43 -12.14
N THR A 185 -6.39 32.50 -13.03
CA THR A 185 -5.19 33.28 -12.79
C THR A 185 -5.30 34.61 -13.49
N SER A 186 -4.94 35.69 -12.80
CA SER A 186 -4.87 37.02 -13.38
C SER A 186 -3.42 37.53 -13.29
N PRO A 187 -2.83 38.02 -14.39
CA PRO A 187 -1.51 38.63 -14.31
C PRO A 187 -1.54 39.87 -13.40
N SER A 188 -0.45 40.06 -12.66
CA SER A 188 -0.33 41.20 -11.74
C SER A 188 -0.40 42.52 -12.44
N PRO A 189 -1.14 43.53 -11.92
CA PRO A 189 -1.17 44.88 -12.47
C PRO A 189 0.20 45.59 -12.53
N ARG A 190 1.19 45.09 -11.77
CA ARG A 190 2.56 45.63 -11.72
C ARG A 190 3.33 45.43 -13.04
N ASP A 191 2.97 44.41 -13.84
CA ASP A 191 3.64 44.12 -15.09
C ASP A 191 3.24 45.10 -16.22
N ARG A 192 2.25 45.95 -15.97
CA ARG A 192 1.83 46.99 -16.93
C ARG A 192 2.68 48.27 -16.92
N SER A 193 3.61 48.42 -15.95
CA SER A 193 4.30 49.71 -15.74
C SER A 193 5.69 49.80 -16.36
N LEU A 194 6.15 48.83 -17.12
CA LEU A 194 7.51 48.78 -17.69
C LEU A 194 7.57 48.97 -19.23
N SER A 195 6.51 49.41 -19.88
CA SER A 195 6.60 49.88 -21.26
C SER A 195 6.41 51.39 -21.34
N ARG A 196 7.49 52.12 -21.12
CA ARG A 196 7.72 53.48 -21.61
C ARG A 196 9.14 53.59 -22.12
#